data_ee1cccb945f835c74c6fc67be2fb3196
#
_entry.id   ee1cccb945f835c74c6fc67be2fb3196
#
_cell.length_a   1.000
_cell.length_b   1.000
_cell.length_c   1.000
_cell.angle_alpha   90.00
_cell.angle_beta   90.00
_cell.angle_gamma   90.00
#
_symmetry.space_group_name_H-M   'P 1'
#
loop_
_entity.id
_entity.type
_entity.pdbx_description
1 polymer ?
#
loop_
_entity_poly.entity_id
_entity_poly.type
_entity_poly.pdbx_seq_one_letter_code
_entity_poly.pdbx_strand_id
1 'polypeptide(L)'
;MDFDTDILVVGGGLIGSAMAIALSSIGFDVTVIDRQSDQLSKTHVFDGRAYALSHASIRMLKALGIWNYIEENAEPILDIKVSDGRAGEGASDWFLHFDHQELEEGPMGHLIEDCHIREALKANIKKSQQIEYIYNTEVIS
;
A
#
# COMPACT_ATOMS: atom_id res chain seq x y z
N MET A 1 -20.98 -8.40 -27.20
CA MET A 1 -20.29 -7.13 -26.95
C MET A 1 -18.85 -7.51 -26.67
N ASP A 2 -17.94 -7.08 -27.51
CA ASP A 2 -16.53 -7.22 -27.21
C ASP A 2 -16.16 -6.04 -26.32
N PHE A 3 -15.66 -6.33 -25.12
CA PHE A 3 -15.13 -5.34 -24.21
C PHE A 3 -13.62 -5.32 -24.37
N ASP A 4 -13.01 -4.16 -24.26
CA ASP A 4 -11.55 -3.99 -24.37
C ASP A 4 -10.81 -4.45 -23.10
N THR A 5 -11.53 -4.71 -22.01
CA THR A 5 -10.99 -5.17 -20.73
C THR A 5 -12.05 -5.98 -19.97
N ASP A 6 -11.61 -6.91 -19.12
CA ASP A 6 -12.53 -7.66 -18.25
C ASP A 6 -12.96 -6.81 -17.05
N ILE A 7 -12.04 -6.02 -16.50
CA ILE A 7 -12.26 -5.24 -15.29
C ILE A 7 -11.70 -3.84 -15.44
N LEU A 8 -12.53 -2.84 -15.14
CA LEU A 8 -12.13 -1.44 -15.05
C LEU A 8 -11.96 -1.03 -13.59
N VAL A 9 -10.75 -0.60 -13.21
CA VAL A 9 -10.44 -0.06 -11.88
C VAL A 9 -10.36 1.47 -11.95
N VAL A 10 -11.22 2.15 -11.22
CA VAL A 10 -11.24 3.61 -11.15
C VAL A 10 -10.46 4.10 -9.95
N GLY A 11 -9.33 4.75 -10.21
CA GLY A 11 -8.37 5.22 -9.22
C GLY A 11 -7.19 4.28 -9.05
N GLY A 12 -6.01 4.74 -9.44
CA GLY A 12 -4.74 3.99 -9.42
C GLY A 12 -3.88 4.30 -8.19
N GLY A 13 -4.48 4.64 -7.06
CA GLY A 13 -3.79 4.76 -5.78
C GLY A 13 -3.28 3.41 -5.26
N LEU A 14 -2.81 3.36 -4.01
CA LEU A 14 -2.26 2.12 -3.43
C LEU A 14 -3.23 0.94 -3.53
N ILE A 15 -4.51 1.17 -3.20
CA ILE A 15 -5.54 0.11 -3.19
C ILE A 15 -5.90 -0.33 -4.61
N GLY A 16 -6.17 0.62 -5.51
CA GLY A 16 -6.51 0.29 -6.90
C GLY A 16 -5.38 -0.42 -7.64
N SER A 17 -4.14 0.02 -7.44
CA SER A 17 -2.96 -0.63 -8.00
C SER A 17 -2.77 -2.06 -7.46
N ALA A 18 -2.92 -2.26 -6.14
CA ALA A 18 -2.84 -3.60 -5.54
C ALA A 18 -3.96 -4.51 -6.04
N MET A 19 -5.19 -3.99 -6.18
CA MET A 19 -6.33 -4.72 -6.75
C MET A 19 -6.08 -5.14 -8.19
N ALA A 20 -5.57 -4.23 -9.02
CA ALA A 20 -5.25 -4.54 -10.42
C ALA A 20 -4.21 -5.65 -10.54
N ILE A 21 -3.16 -5.62 -9.70
CA ILE A 21 -2.15 -6.68 -9.65
C ILE A 21 -2.78 -8.01 -9.21
N ALA A 22 -3.64 -7.99 -8.19
CA ALA A 22 -4.31 -9.20 -7.71
C ALA A 22 -5.20 -9.81 -8.80
N LEU A 23 -6.00 -9.01 -9.49
CA LEU A 23 -6.90 -9.47 -10.56
C LEU A 23 -6.12 -10.00 -11.75
N SER A 24 -5.07 -9.31 -12.17
CA SER A 24 -4.23 -9.78 -13.27
C SER A 24 -3.51 -11.09 -12.95
N SER A 25 -3.14 -11.30 -11.67
CA SER A 25 -2.47 -12.53 -11.25
C SER A 25 -3.34 -13.79 -11.36
N ILE A 26 -4.65 -13.62 -11.45
CA ILE A 26 -5.63 -14.71 -11.66
C ILE A 26 -6.21 -14.74 -13.07
N GLY A 27 -5.63 -13.94 -14.00
CA GLY A 27 -5.86 -14.05 -15.42
C GLY A 27 -6.85 -13.05 -16.03
N PHE A 28 -7.29 -12.03 -15.30
CA PHE A 28 -8.14 -10.97 -15.87
C PHE A 28 -7.30 -9.91 -16.59
N ASP A 29 -7.82 -9.41 -17.70
CA ASP A 29 -7.35 -8.19 -18.32
C ASP A 29 -7.96 -6.98 -17.60
N VAL A 30 -7.09 -6.12 -17.07
CA VAL A 30 -7.47 -5.02 -16.18
C VAL A 30 -7.05 -3.68 -16.75
N THR A 31 -7.99 -2.75 -16.86
CA THR A 31 -7.68 -1.36 -17.17
C THR A 31 -7.82 -0.52 -15.90
N VAL A 32 -6.74 0.19 -15.54
CA VAL A 32 -6.74 1.16 -14.44
C VAL A 32 -6.79 2.56 -15.01
N ILE A 33 -7.76 3.37 -14.61
CA ILE A 33 -7.82 4.78 -14.98
C ILE A 33 -7.57 5.66 -13.75
N ASP A 34 -6.73 6.67 -13.90
CA ASP A 34 -6.43 7.62 -12.83
C ASP A 34 -6.39 9.05 -13.36
N ARG A 35 -6.99 9.98 -12.62
CA ARG A 35 -6.93 11.41 -12.93
C ARG A 35 -5.55 12.03 -12.73
N GLN A 36 -4.69 11.37 -11.92
CA GLN A 36 -3.35 11.86 -11.67
C GLN A 36 -2.43 11.59 -12.87
N SER A 37 -1.45 12.47 -13.04
CA SER A 37 -0.43 12.28 -14.06
C SER A 37 0.66 11.31 -13.60
N ASP A 38 1.32 10.63 -14.54
CA ASP A 38 2.47 9.77 -14.25
C ASP A 38 3.64 10.55 -13.61
N GLN A 39 3.70 11.87 -13.79
CA GLN A 39 4.77 12.71 -13.25
C GLN A 39 4.77 12.81 -11.72
N LEU A 40 3.58 12.80 -11.06
CA LEU A 40 3.47 12.83 -9.61
C LEU A 40 4.05 11.58 -8.94
N SER A 41 4.24 10.54 -9.70
CA SER A 41 4.78 9.26 -9.25
C SER A 41 6.29 9.11 -9.42
N LYS A 42 6.97 10.12 -9.93
CA LYS A 42 8.43 10.11 -10.19
C LYS A 42 9.26 10.69 -9.05
N THR A 43 8.62 11.20 -8.02
CA THR A 43 9.33 11.75 -6.86
C THR A 43 9.55 10.66 -5.82
N HIS A 44 10.79 10.16 -5.71
CA HIS A 44 11.30 9.37 -4.58
C HIS A 44 11.44 10.21 -3.31
N VAL A 45 10.67 11.28 -3.18
CA VAL A 45 10.78 12.20 -2.07
C VAL A 45 9.73 11.84 -1.05
N PHE A 46 10.15 11.65 0.19
CA PHE A 46 9.26 11.53 1.34
C PHE A 46 8.35 12.76 1.42
N ASP A 47 7.06 12.54 1.32
CA ASP A 47 6.03 13.58 1.33
C ASP A 47 5.31 13.69 2.69
N GLY A 48 5.88 13.10 3.74
CA GLY A 48 5.32 13.08 5.08
C GLY A 48 4.36 11.92 5.34
N ARG A 49 4.09 11.04 4.36
CA ARG A 49 3.18 9.91 4.53
C ARG A 49 3.93 8.61 4.79
N ALA A 50 3.55 7.94 5.88
CA ALA A 50 3.94 6.57 6.17
C ALA A 50 2.71 5.76 6.60
N TYR A 51 2.76 4.46 6.36
CA TYR A 51 1.68 3.54 6.68
C TYR A 51 2.15 2.46 7.63
N ALA A 52 1.34 2.18 8.64
CA ALA A 52 1.50 1.00 9.47
C ALA A 52 0.79 -0.18 8.78
N LEU A 53 1.57 -1.12 8.30
CA LEU A 53 1.08 -2.33 7.65
C LEU A 53 0.89 -3.43 8.69
N SER A 54 -0.32 -3.96 8.80
CA SER A 54 -0.62 -5.13 9.62
C SER A 54 -0.05 -6.41 9.01
N HIS A 55 0.04 -7.48 9.79
CA HIS A 55 0.42 -8.82 9.29
C HIS A 55 -0.44 -9.27 8.11
N ALA A 56 -1.75 -8.99 8.13
CA ALA A 56 -2.64 -9.34 7.03
C ALA A 56 -2.25 -8.60 5.73
N SER A 57 -1.96 -7.30 5.83
CA SER A 57 -1.50 -6.50 4.68
C SER A 57 -0.16 -7.00 4.14
N ILE A 58 0.79 -7.35 5.05
CA ILE A 58 2.09 -7.89 4.66
C ILE A 58 1.93 -9.24 3.96
N ARG A 59 1.09 -10.14 4.48
CA ARG A 59 0.79 -11.43 3.83
C ARG A 59 0.21 -11.24 2.43
N MET A 60 -0.70 -10.28 2.26
CA MET A 60 -1.24 -9.92 0.95
C MET A 60 -0.14 -9.41 0.01
N LEU A 61 0.70 -8.48 0.45
CA LEU A 61 1.79 -7.95 -0.35
C LEU A 61 2.83 -9.01 -0.72
N LYS A 62 3.09 -9.98 0.18
CA LYS A 62 3.92 -11.15 -0.11
C LYS A 62 3.30 -12.03 -1.19
N ALA A 63 2.02 -12.34 -1.09
CA ALA A 63 1.29 -13.13 -2.08
C ALA A 63 1.27 -12.48 -3.46
N LEU A 64 1.22 -11.14 -3.52
CA LEU A 64 1.29 -10.36 -4.76
C LEU A 64 2.73 -10.15 -5.27
N GLY A 65 3.75 -10.65 -4.57
CA GLY A 65 5.16 -10.47 -4.94
C GLY A 65 5.68 -9.04 -4.77
N ILE A 66 4.95 -8.19 -4.04
CA ILE A 66 5.29 -6.77 -3.83
C ILE A 66 6.25 -6.61 -2.66
N TRP A 67 6.09 -7.43 -1.61
CA TRP A 67 6.84 -7.30 -0.35
C TRP A 67 8.35 -7.27 -0.56
N ASN A 68 8.88 -8.13 -1.42
CA ASN A 68 10.32 -8.24 -1.69
C ASN A 68 10.96 -6.94 -2.22
N TYR A 69 10.16 -6.00 -2.75
CA TYR A 69 10.65 -4.71 -3.23
C TYR A 69 10.70 -3.64 -2.15
N ILE A 70 10.01 -3.86 -1.03
CA ILE A 70 9.82 -2.86 0.02
C ILE A 70 10.33 -3.30 1.38
N GLU A 71 10.64 -4.57 1.57
CA GLU A 71 11.04 -5.15 2.85
C GLU A 71 12.23 -4.44 3.49
N GLU A 72 13.23 -4.08 2.70
CA GLU A 72 14.44 -3.37 3.17
C GLU A 72 14.15 -1.94 3.66
N ASN A 73 13.01 -1.37 3.26
CA ASN A 73 12.57 -0.04 3.65
C ASN A 73 11.47 -0.06 4.72
N ALA A 74 11.11 -1.24 5.20
CA ALA A 74 10.04 -1.44 6.15
C ALA A 74 10.58 -1.58 7.57
N GLU A 75 10.24 -0.63 8.45
CA GLU A 75 10.66 -0.62 9.85
C GLU A 75 9.70 -1.41 10.72
N PRO A 76 10.15 -2.42 11.50
CA PRO A 76 9.27 -3.23 12.32
C PRO A 76 8.69 -2.44 13.50
N ILE A 77 7.42 -2.66 13.79
CA ILE A 77 6.72 -2.12 14.96
C ILE A 77 6.90 -3.11 16.11
N LEU A 78 7.79 -2.78 17.04
CA LEU A 78 8.12 -3.64 18.17
C LEU A 78 7.28 -3.34 19.40
N ASP A 79 6.94 -2.07 19.62
CA ASP A 79 6.16 -1.59 20.76
C ASP A 79 5.02 -0.68 20.31
N ILE A 80 3.84 -0.86 20.90
CA ILE A 80 2.75 0.10 20.80
C ILE A 80 2.36 0.52 22.22
N LYS A 81 2.50 1.81 22.52
CA LYS A 81 2.09 2.40 23.81
C LYS A 81 0.95 3.38 23.59
N VAL A 82 -0.16 3.15 24.26
CA VAL A 82 -1.35 4.00 24.19
C VAL A 82 -1.61 4.58 25.56
N SER A 83 -1.56 5.89 25.69
CA SER A 83 -1.91 6.58 26.94
C SER A 83 -3.07 7.55 26.73
N ASP A 84 -3.90 7.72 27.74
CA ASP A 84 -4.88 8.80 27.80
C ASP A 84 -4.17 10.07 28.26
N GLY A 85 -4.15 11.10 27.42
CA GLY A 85 -3.50 12.37 27.70
C GLY A 85 -4.42 13.54 27.38
N ARG A 86 -4.23 14.65 28.12
CA ARG A 86 -4.93 15.91 27.85
C ARG A 86 -4.00 16.91 27.17
N ALA A 87 -4.54 17.69 26.26
CA ALA A 87 -3.77 18.75 25.62
C ALA A 87 -3.18 19.71 26.66
N GLY A 88 -1.84 19.87 26.66
CA GLY A 88 -1.10 20.71 27.59
C GLY A 88 -0.65 20.03 28.90
N GLU A 89 -1.14 18.83 29.23
CA GLU A 89 -0.77 18.09 30.44
C GLU A 89 0.21 16.93 30.13
N GLY A 90 0.41 16.60 28.86
CA GLY A 90 1.25 15.48 28.45
C GLY A 90 0.55 14.13 28.52
N ALA A 91 1.33 13.06 28.40
CA ALA A 91 0.83 11.69 28.51
C ALA A 91 0.51 11.34 29.95
N SER A 92 -0.54 10.54 30.17
CA SER A 92 -0.86 9.98 31.48
C SER A 92 0.18 8.94 31.90
N ASP A 93 0.39 8.79 33.23
CA ASP A 93 1.21 7.71 33.79
C ASP A 93 0.59 6.31 33.55
N TRP A 94 -0.71 6.27 33.22
CA TRP A 94 -1.42 5.04 32.87
C TRP A 94 -1.41 4.85 31.36
N PHE A 95 -0.85 3.72 30.90
CA PHE A 95 -0.81 3.37 29.48
C PHE A 95 -1.05 1.89 29.26
N LEU A 96 -1.58 1.57 28.09
CA LEU A 96 -1.57 0.21 27.55
C LEU A 96 -0.27 0.02 26.78
N HIS A 97 0.40 -1.08 27.03
CA HIS A 97 1.60 -1.47 26.32
C HIS A 97 1.37 -2.82 25.63
N PHE A 98 1.65 -2.85 24.34
CA PHE A 98 1.69 -4.07 23.54
C PHE A 98 3.14 -4.27 23.14
N ASP A 99 3.70 -5.42 23.52
CA ASP A 99 5.07 -5.81 23.21
C ASP A 99 5.05 -6.94 22.19
N HIS A 100 5.86 -6.82 21.12
CA HIS A 100 5.97 -7.86 20.10
C HIS A 100 6.43 -9.21 20.66
N GLN A 101 7.16 -9.21 21.81
CA GLN A 101 7.63 -10.44 22.45
C GLN A 101 6.49 -11.29 23.02
N GLU A 102 5.31 -10.70 23.20
CA GLU A 102 4.09 -11.43 23.61
C GLU A 102 3.39 -12.11 22.42
N LEU A 103 3.88 -11.86 21.19
CA LEU A 103 3.32 -12.43 19.96
C LEU A 103 4.27 -13.51 19.40
N GLU A 104 3.71 -14.66 19.03
CA GLU A 104 4.46 -15.73 18.37
C GLU A 104 4.89 -15.36 16.94
N GLU A 105 4.23 -14.37 16.33
CA GLU A 105 4.41 -13.99 14.91
C GLU A 105 5.50 -12.93 14.69
N GLY A 106 6.17 -12.43 15.75
CA GLY A 106 7.21 -11.39 15.67
C GLY A 106 6.65 -9.97 15.74
N PRO A 107 7.21 -8.99 14.98
CA PRO A 107 6.76 -7.60 15.05
C PRO A 107 5.27 -7.44 14.81
N MET A 108 4.61 -6.50 15.49
CA MET A 108 3.16 -6.27 15.36
C MET A 108 2.71 -5.75 13.99
N GLY A 109 3.66 -5.37 13.17
CA GLY A 109 3.50 -4.88 11.82
C GLY A 109 4.75 -4.15 11.37
N HIS A 110 4.68 -3.39 10.30
CA HIS A 110 5.80 -2.59 9.80
C HIS A 110 5.33 -1.21 9.38
N LEU A 111 6.16 -0.19 9.66
CA LEU A 111 6.00 1.16 9.12
C LEU A 111 6.76 1.25 7.80
N ILE A 112 6.14 1.90 6.81
CA ILE A 112 6.77 2.11 5.52
C ILE A 112 6.29 3.43 4.91
N GLU A 113 7.18 4.14 4.24
CA GLU A 113 6.85 5.36 3.52
C GLU A 113 6.03 5.09 2.25
N ASP A 114 5.10 5.99 1.93
CA ASP A 114 4.21 5.89 0.77
C ASP A 114 4.97 5.72 -0.55
N CYS A 115 6.08 6.43 -0.72
CA CYS A 115 6.88 6.40 -1.95
C CYS A 115 7.36 4.99 -2.29
N HIS A 116 7.86 4.22 -1.33
CA HIS A 116 8.35 2.86 -1.55
C HIS A 116 7.24 1.91 -1.99
N ILE A 117 6.05 1.99 -1.36
CA ILE A 117 4.90 1.16 -1.75
C ILE A 117 4.47 1.50 -3.18
N ARG A 118 4.35 2.79 -3.51
CA ARG A 118 3.96 3.24 -4.85
C ARG A 118 4.93 2.76 -5.93
N GLU A 119 6.22 2.86 -5.67
CA GLU A 119 7.23 2.38 -6.61
C GLU A 119 7.14 0.89 -6.87
N ALA A 120 7.01 0.10 -5.80
CA ALA A 120 6.87 -1.34 -5.90
C ALA A 120 5.62 -1.73 -6.70
N LEU A 121 4.48 -1.11 -6.43
CA LEU A 121 3.24 -1.32 -7.17
C LEU A 121 3.41 -0.97 -8.66
N LYS A 122 3.99 0.18 -8.97
CA LYS A 122 4.26 0.59 -10.35
C LYS A 122 5.19 -0.35 -11.08
N ALA A 123 6.25 -0.78 -10.43
CA ALA A 123 7.20 -1.72 -11.01
C ALA A 123 6.51 -3.06 -11.36
N ASN A 124 5.56 -3.50 -10.53
CA ASN A 124 4.78 -4.70 -10.80
C ASN A 124 3.76 -4.50 -11.94
N ILE A 125 3.03 -3.40 -11.95
CA ILE A 125 2.09 -3.06 -13.02
C ILE A 125 2.81 -3.02 -14.37
N LYS A 126 3.97 -2.37 -14.45
CA LYS A 126 4.76 -2.28 -15.68
C LYS A 126 5.25 -3.63 -16.24
N LYS A 127 5.35 -4.65 -15.38
CA LYS A 127 5.75 -6.00 -15.80
C LYS A 127 4.58 -6.85 -16.29
N SER A 128 3.36 -6.48 -15.92
CA SER A 128 2.16 -7.21 -16.33
C SER A 128 1.78 -6.85 -17.76
N GLN A 129 1.47 -7.85 -18.58
CA GLN A 129 0.89 -7.66 -19.90
C GLN A 129 -0.63 -7.54 -19.86
N GLN A 130 -1.24 -7.84 -18.72
CA GLN A 130 -2.69 -7.84 -18.50
C GLN A 130 -3.19 -6.58 -17.82
N ILE A 131 -2.29 -5.63 -17.51
CA ILE A 131 -2.70 -4.36 -16.89
C ILE A 131 -2.38 -3.21 -17.82
N GLU A 132 -3.42 -2.55 -18.29
CA GLU A 132 -3.33 -1.25 -18.94
C GLU A 132 -3.55 -0.13 -17.90
N TYR A 133 -2.66 0.86 -17.89
CA TYR A 133 -2.79 1.99 -16.94
C TYR A 133 -2.89 3.31 -17.70
N ILE A 134 -4.05 3.97 -17.58
CA ILE A 134 -4.39 5.20 -18.28
C ILE A 134 -4.39 6.37 -17.30
N TYR A 135 -3.41 7.24 -17.46
CA TYR A 135 -3.24 8.46 -16.65
C TYR A 135 -4.06 9.64 -17.22
N ASN A 136 -4.21 10.69 -16.41
CA ASN A 136 -4.91 11.94 -16.79
C ASN A 136 -6.34 11.71 -17.29
N THR A 137 -7.00 10.66 -16.80
CA THR A 137 -8.35 10.27 -17.24
C THR A 137 -9.30 10.28 -16.06
N GLU A 138 -10.41 10.96 -16.23
CA GLU A 138 -11.48 11.06 -15.24
C GLU A 138 -12.77 10.44 -15.78
N VAL A 139 -13.48 9.71 -14.92
CA VAL A 139 -14.81 9.19 -15.24
C VAL A 139 -15.82 10.34 -15.11
N ILE A 140 -16.48 10.62 -16.20
CA ILE A 140 -17.63 11.55 -16.24
C ILE A 140 -18.90 10.72 -16.29
N SER A 141 -19.90 11.11 -15.49
CA SER A 141 -21.22 10.47 -15.45
C SER A 141 -22.03 10.73 -16.74
#